data_803aba556749b77dca3bec84287452a6
#
_entry.id   803aba556749b77dca3bec84287452a6
#
_cell.length_a   1.000
_cell.length_b   1.000
_cell.length_c   1.000
_cell.angle_alpha   90.00
_cell.angle_beta   90.00
_cell.angle_gamma   90.00
#
_symmetry.space_group_name_H-M   'P 1'
#
loop_
_entity.id
_entity.type
_entity.pdbx_description
1 polymer ?
#
loop_
_entity_poly.entity_id
_entity_poly.type
_entity_poly.pdbx_seq_one_letter_code
_entity_poly.pdbx_strand_id
1 'polypeptide(L)'
;MTNDKNVLMGKAREGAGKGPARRLRKEGLVPAIVYGARTKTPAHIAVDPIHVKRAIATPLKFNTLLTLRVEGQEDRRVLLKDYQQDPVTRELLHADFLDVQENEEVKVNVPLVLVGKPEGVTSGGILSQNRRDIEVYVLPSAIPEKLEADVSHLKIAQSLHIRDVKFPSGVRVKTHVNYTLAVVNVPEKEEVVVVAAPVPGAAVPGAPVAGAAATADGKAPAGKAGAPAAADAKAAAPAAGGKKDDKKK
;
A
#
# COMPACT_ATOMS: atom_id res chain seq x y z
N MET A 1 16.66 -26.10 -19.44
CA MET A 1 15.86 -25.13 -20.18
C MET A 1 15.60 -23.97 -19.23
N THR A 2 16.39 -22.92 -19.33
CA THR A 2 16.27 -21.71 -18.51
C THR A 2 14.94 -21.05 -18.83
N ASN A 3 14.07 -20.95 -17.84
CA ASN A 3 12.77 -20.28 -17.97
C ASN A 3 13.02 -18.79 -18.23
N ASP A 4 13.01 -18.37 -19.48
CA ASP A 4 13.12 -16.96 -19.92
C ASP A 4 12.00 -16.05 -19.34
N LYS A 5 11.01 -16.66 -18.70
CA LYS A 5 9.89 -15.94 -18.08
C LYS A 5 10.29 -15.10 -16.86
N ASN A 6 11.41 -15.44 -16.21
CA ASN A 6 11.84 -14.79 -14.97
C ASN A 6 13.08 -13.89 -15.14
N VAL A 7 13.47 -13.58 -16.37
CA VAL A 7 14.59 -12.67 -16.65
C VAL A 7 14.08 -11.24 -16.79
N LEU A 8 14.63 -10.35 -15.97
CA LEU A 8 14.36 -8.92 -15.97
C LEU A 8 15.55 -8.19 -16.59
N MET A 9 15.33 -7.53 -17.72
CA MET A 9 16.33 -6.66 -18.33
C MET A 9 16.29 -5.29 -17.65
N GLY A 10 17.43 -4.84 -17.13
CA GLY A 10 17.59 -3.53 -16.49
C GLY A 10 18.71 -2.73 -17.13
N LYS A 11 18.55 -1.41 -17.20
CA LYS A 11 19.59 -0.47 -17.57
C LYS A 11 20.06 0.28 -16.34
N ALA A 12 21.36 0.37 -16.11
CA ALA A 12 21.91 1.19 -15.05
C ALA A 12 21.58 2.67 -15.30
N ARG A 13 21.22 3.39 -14.23
CA ARG A 13 21.00 4.84 -14.31
C ARG A 13 21.82 5.57 -13.25
N GLU A 14 22.44 6.68 -13.64
CA GLU A 14 23.23 7.52 -12.73
C GLU A 14 22.41 8.63 -12.06
N GLY A 15 21.28 9.00 -12.66
CA GLY A 15 20.47 10.12 -12.19
C GLY A 15 19.42 9.74 -11.16
N ALA A 16 19.46 10.33 -9.97
CA ALA A 16 18.40 10.29 -8.99
C ALA A 16 17.52 11.55 -9.06
N GLY A 17 16.27 11.47 -8.59
CA GLY A 17 15.36 12.60 -8.43
C GLY A 17 14.19 12.65 -9.42
N LYS A 18 13.34 13.68 -9.25
CA LYS A 18 12.06 13.83 -9.93
C LYS A 18 12.18 13.98 -11.45
N GLY A 19 13.14 14.78 -11.91
CA GLY A 19 13.30 15.10 -13.34
C GLY A 19 13.67 13.88 -14.19
N PRO A 20 14.76 13.16 -13.87
CA PRO A 20 15.15 11.92 -14.56
C PRO A 20 14.07 10.84 -14.50
N ALA A 21 13.45 10.60 -13.34
CA ALA A 21 12.39 9.62 -13.20
C ALA A 21 11.16 9.91 -14.10
N ARG A 22 10.79 11.18 -14.25
CA ARG A 22 9.70 11.58 -15.15
C ARG A 22 10.04 11.37 -16.63
N ARG A 23 11.31 11.59 -17.04
CA ARG A 23 11.75 11.33 -18.42
C ARG A 23 11.70 9.83 -18.74
N LEU A 24 12.22 8.98 -17.86
CA LEU A 24 12.18 7.53 -18.03
C LEU A 24 10.75 7.01 -18.20
N ARG A 25 9.80 7.48 -17.38
CA ARG A 25 8.40 7.07 -17.53
C ARG A 25 7.78 7.52 -18.84
N LYS A 26 8.20 8.66 -19.41
CA LYS A 26 7.79 9.07 -20.76
C LYS A 26 8.38 8.19 -21.87
N GLU A 27 9.55 7.62 -21.62
CA GLU A 27 10.22 6.65 -22.51
C GLU A 27 9.65 5.23 -22.35
N GLY A 28 8.66 5.05 -21.46
CA GLY A 28 8.04 3.76 -21.20
C GLY A 28 8.82 2.86 -20.23
N LEU A 29 9.87 3.39 -19.58
CA LEU A 29 10.67 2.66 -18.60
C LEU A 29 10.25 3.03 -17.16
N VAL A 30 10.33 2.06 -16.26
CA VAL A 30 10.03 2.26 -14.84
C VAL A 30 11.32 2.41 -14.05
N PRO A 31 11.48 3.50 -13.28
CA PRO A 31 12.59 3.62 -12.35
C PRO A 31 12.45 2.57 -11.25
N ALA A 32 13.55 1.90 -10.93
CA ALA A 32 13.60 0.89 -9.89
C ALA A 32 14.89 1.01 -9.07
N ILE A 33 14.86 0.40 -7.89
CA ILE A 33 15.99 0.34 -6.97
C ILE A 33 16.25 -1.12 -6.61
N VAL A 34 17.54 -1.49 -6.59
CA VAL A 34 18.01 -2.78 -6.11
C VAL A 34 18.83 -2.57 -4.85
N TYR A 35 18.45 -3.23 -3.79
CA TYR A 35 19.17 -3.21 -2.51
C TYR A 35 19.21 -4.62 -1.90
N GLY A 36 20.11 -4.90 -1.00
CA GLY A 36 20.20 -6.21 -0.36
C GLY A 36 21.59 -6.50 0.20
N ALA A 37 21.80 -7.74 0.61
CA ALA A 37 22.99 -8.17 1.34
C ALA A 37 24.30 -8.02 0.53
N ARG A 38 24.26 -8.20 -0.79
CA ARG A 38 25.44 -8.07 -1.67
C ARG A 38 25.77 -6.61 -2.02
N THR A 39 24.79 -5.74 -1.93
CA THR A 39 24.91 -4.36 -2.43
C THR A 39 25.02 -3.38 -1.27
N LYS A 40 26.24 -2.90 -0.97
CA LYS A 40 26.47 -1.89 0.09
C LYS A 40 25.74 -0.57 -0.17
N THR A 41 25.61 -0.19 -1.45
CA THR A 41 24.90 1.00 -1.87
C THR A 41 23.75 0.62 -2.79
N PRO A 42 22.53 1.16 -2.63
CA PRO A 42 21.41 0.88 -3.51
C PRO A 42 21.76 1.20 -4.97
N ALA A 43 21.51 0.26 -5.87
CA ALA A 43 21.72 0.45 -7.29
C ALA A 43 20.44 0.98 -7.93
N HIS A 44 20.55 2.10 -8.64
CA HIS A 44 19.44 2.66 -9.39
C HIS A 44 19.40 2.07 -10.80
N ILE A 45 18.26 1.52 -11.18
CA ILE A 45 18.06 0.91 -12.50
C ILE A 45 16.78 1.43 -13.15
N ALA A 46 16.68 1.24 -14.45
CA ALA A 46 15.45 1.41 -15.22
C ALA A 46 15.06 0.06 -15.80
N VAL A 47 13.80 -0.33 -15.65
CA VAL A 47 13.28 -1.64 -16.08
C VAL A 47 12.06 -1.48 -16.97
N ASP A 48 11.83 -2.46 -17.83
CA ASP A 48 10.64 -2.51 -18.67
C ASP A 48 9.42 -2.94 -17.81
N PRO A 49 8.34 -2.16 -17.79
CA PRO A 49 7.13 -2.47 -17.04
C PRO A 49 6.48 -3.81 -17.43
N ILE A 50 6.67 -4.28 -18.65
CA ILE A 50 6.08 -5.53 -19.14
C ILE A 50 6.65 -6.72 -18.36
N HIS A 51 7.96 -6.74 -18.14
CA HIS A 51 8.61 -7.81 -17.38
C HIS A 51 8.19 -7.80 -15.92
N VAL A 52 8.08 -6.64 -15.31
CA VAL A 52 7.63 -6.49 -13.92
C VAL A 52 6.15 -6.93 -13.78
N LYS A 53 5.28 -6.52 -14.70
CA LYS A 53 3.87 -6.95 -14.70
C LYS A 53 3.73 -8.47 -14.87
N ARG A 54 4.56 -9.09 -15.70
CA ARG A 54 4.59 -10.55 -15.84
C ARG A 54 5.00 -11.25 -14.55
N ALA A 55 5.99 -10.70 -13.83
CA ALA A 55 6.41 -11.23 -12.54
C ALA A 55 5.28 -11.17 -11.51
N ILE A 56 4.56 -10.04 -11.44
CA ILE A 56 3.43 -9.84 -10.52
C ILE A 56 2.25 -10.76 -10.87
N ALA A 57 2.06 -11.08 -12.15
CA ALA A 57 0.98 -11.97 -12.61
C ALA A 57 1.20 -13.45 -12.26
N THR A 58 2.38 -13.83 -11.76
CA THR A 58 2.67 -15.17 -11.27
C THR A 58 1.89 -15.44 -9.97
N PRO A 59 1.54 -16.69 -9.64
CA PRO A 59 0.84 -17.01 -8.38
C PRO A 59 1.64 -16.59 -7.13
N LEU A 60 2.96 -16.59 -7.22
CA LEU A 60 3.86 -16.10 -6.17
C LEU A 60 3.83 -14.57 -5.99
N LYS A 61 3.30 -13.81 -6.95
CA LYS A 61 3.21 -12.34 -6.93
C LYS A 61 4.53 -11.67 -6.52
N PHE A 62 4.55 -11.06 -5.30
CA PHE A 62 5.74 -10.41 -4.73
C PHE A 62 6.89 -11.38 -4.40
N ASN A 63 6.60 -12.66 -4.28
CA ASN A 63 7.56 -13.68 -3.86
C ASN A 63 8.22 -14.40 -5.05
N THR A 64 8.08 -13.86 -6.27
CA THR A 64 8.68 -14.43 -7.47
C THR A 64 10.16 -14.09 -7.53
N LEU A 65 11.01 -15.11 -7.61
CA LEU A 65 12.44 -14.95 -7.86
C LEU A 65 12.66 -14.58 -9.32
N LEU A 66 13.37 -13.49 -9.53
CA LEU A 66 13.72 -12.96 -10.84
C LEU A 66 15.23 -12.92 -11.00
N THR A 67 15.70 -13.16 -12.20
CA THR A 67 17.11 -12.94 -12.56
C THR A 67 17.21 -11.56 -13.20
N LEU A 68 17.82 -10.64 -12.50
CA LEU A 68 18.09 -9.30 -13.01
C LEU A 68 19.38 -9.29 -13.80
N ARG A 69 19.28 -8.95 -15.08
CA ARG A 69 20.40 -8.73 -15.98
C ARG A 69 20.53 -7.25 -16.27
N VAL A 70 21.60 -6.62 -15.79
CA VAL A 70 21.93 -5.22 -16.03
C VAL A 70 23.10 -5.15 -16.99
N GLU A 71 23.02 -4.28 -17.99
CA GLU A 71 24.12 -4.05 -18.94
C GLU A 71 25.40 -3.68 -18.18
N GLY A 72 26.47 -4.48 -18.36
CA GLY A 72 27.77 -4.24 -17.72
C GLY A 72 27.90 -4.73 -16.27
N GLN A 73 26.92 -5.45 -15.73
CA GLN A 73 26.96 -6.05 -14.39
C GLN A 73 26.67 -7.55 -14.45
N GLU A 74 27.04 -8.25 -13.39
CA GLU A 74 26.74 -9.68 -13.24
C GLU A 74 25.22 -9.91 -13.05
N ASP A 75 24.74 -11.05 -13.53
CA ASP A 75 23.36 -11.48 -13.31
C ASP A 75 23.12 -11.65 -11.79
N ARG A 76 22.05 -11.06 -11.28
CA ARG A 76 21.70 -11.09 -9.86
C ARG A 76 20.33 -11.71 -9.67
N ARG A 77 20.16 -12.49 -8.60
CA ARG A 77 18.87 -12.99 -8.20
C ARG A 77 18.20 -11.97 -7.30
N VAL A 78 17.04 -11.51 -7.71
CA VAL A 78 16.29 -10.48 -7.00
C VAL A 78 14.85 -10.94 -6.74
N LEU A 79 14.30 -10.46 -5.66
CA LEU A 79 12.91 -10.61 -5.29
C LEU A 79 12.21 -9.27 -5.45
N LEU A 80 11.01 -9.23 -6.01
CA LEU A 80 10.20 -8.03 -6.04
C LEU A 80 9.65 -7.80 -4.63
N LYS A 81 10.14 -6.76 -3.95
CA LYS A 81 9.75 -6.46 -2.57
C LYS A 81 8.49 -5.60 -2.52
N ASP A 82 8.45 -4.56 -3.35
CA ASP A 82 7.32 -3.64 -3.43
C ASP A 82 7.22 -3.03 -4.83
N TYR A 83 6.05 -2.51 -5.16
CA TYR A 83 5.85 -1.72 -6.36
C TYR A 83 4.79 -0.65 -6.14
N GLN A 84 4.95 0.46 -6.83
CA GLN A 84 3.99 1.54 -6.87
C GLN A 84 3.28 1.54 -8.21
N GLN A 85 1.97 1.62 -8.17
CA GLN A 85 1.12 1.67 -9.35
C GLN A 85 0.16 2.85 -9.24
N ASP A 86 -0.06 3.53 -10.35
CA ASP A 86 -1.08 4.57 -10.44
C ASP A 86 -2.47 3.93 -10.30
N PRO A 87 -3.33 4.40 -9.38
CA PRO A 87 -4.65 3.80 -9.17
C PRO A 87 -5.62 3.99 -10.35
N VAL A 88 -5.41 5.01 -11.16
CA VAL A 88 -6.28 5.37 -12.30
C VAL A 88 -5.79 4.71 -13.59
N THR A 89 -4.54 4.98 -13.99
CA THR A 89 -3.97 4.48 -15.24
C THR A 89 -3.46 3.05 -15.15
N ARG A 90 -3.24 2.54 -13.91
CA ARG A 90 -2.60 1.25 -13.61
C ARG A 90 -1.20 1.10 -14.23
N GLU A 91 -0.52 2.21 -14.45
CA GLU A 91 0.86 2.24 -14.85
C GLU A 91 1.78 2.04 -13.66
N LEU A 92 2.87 1.29 -13.85
CA LEU A 92 3.89 1.12 -12.81
C LEU A 92 4.70 2.41 -12.70
N LEU A 93 4.79 2.94 -11.49
CA LEU A 93 5.53 4.15 -11.16
C LEU A 93 6.92 3.86 -10.61
N HIS A 94 7.06 2.81 -9.82
CA HIS A 94 8.30 2.39 -9.17
C HIS A 94 8.29 0.89 -8.90
N ALA A 95 9.47 0.28 -8.81
CA ALA A 95 9.63 -1.09 -8.37
C ALA A 95 10.87 -1.23 -7.48
N ASP A 96 10.73 -1.94 -6.38
CA ASP A 96 11.76 -2.20 -5.41
C ASP A 96 12.17 -3.66 -5.45
N PHE A 97 13.46 -3.89 -5.71
CA PHE A 97 14.02 -5.22 -5.78
C PHE A 97 14.98 -5.48 -4.63
N LEU A 98 14.80 -6.60 -3.97
CA LEU A 98 15.70 -7.10 -2.95
C LEU A 98 16.65 -8.13 -3.58
N ASP A 99 17.96 -7.86 -3.53
CA ASP A 99 19.02 -8.80 -3.94
C ASP A 99 19.11 -9.90 -2.87
N VAL A 100 18.91 -11.14 -3.28
CA VAL A 100 18.81 -12.28 -2.38
C VAL A 100 19.89 -13.33 -2.68
N GLN A 101 20.41 -13.93 -1.62
CA GLN A 101 21.33 -15.07 -1.70
C GLN A 101 20.56 -16.36 -1.40
N GLU A 102 20.96 -17.46 -2.05
CA GLU A 102 20.28 -18.76 -1.89
C GLU A 102 20.32 -19.30 -0.46
N ASN A 103 21.36 -18.94 0.30
CA ASN A 103 21.63 -19.45 1.63
C ASN A 103 21.18 -18.52 2.77
N GLU A 104 20.54 -17.41 2.45
CA GLU A 104 20.13 -16.42 3.43
C GLU A 104 18.61 -16.44 3.60
N GLU A 105 18.13 -16.44 4.86
CA GLU A 105 16.70 -16.34 5.15
C GLU A 105 16.19 -14.93 4.81
N VAL A 106 15.19 -14.86 3.97
CA VAL A 106 14.59 -13.60 3.54
C VAL A 106 13.24 -13.41 4.22
N LYS A 107 12.97 -12.18 4.67
CA LYS A 107 11.67 -11.78 5.20
C LYS A 107 10.71 -11.48 4.06
N VAL A 108 9.67 -12.30 3.92
CA VAL A 108 8.65 -12.18 2.86
C VAL A 108 7.24 -12.19 3.44
N ASN A 109 6.32 -11.54 2.75
CA ASN A 109 4.90 -11.56 3.06
C ASN A 109 4.23 -12.61 2.17
N VAL A 110 3.64 -13.62 2.80
CA VAL A 110 2.94 -14.69 2.08
C VAL A 110 1.44 -14.55 2.30
N PRO A 111 0.64 -14.63 1.23
CA PRO A 111 -0.81 -14.51 1.35
C PRO A 111 -1.40 -15.70 2.12
N LEU A 112 -2.34 -15.38 3.02
CA LEU A 112 -3.09 -16.34 3.80
C LEU A 112 -4.44 -16.59 3.14
N VAL A 113 -4.72 -17.85 2.85
CA VAL A 113 -6.00 -18.31 2.32
C VAL A 113 -6.72 -19.11 3.40
N LEU A 114 -7.91 -18.68 3.76
CA LEU A 114 -8.77 -19.39 4.69
C LEU A 114 -9.49 -20.52 3.95
N VAL A 115 -9.39 -21.74 4.48
CA VAL A 115 -9.99 -22.94 3.89
C VAL A 115 -11.07 -23.46 4.83
N GLY A 116 -12.19 -23.90 4.24
CA GLY A 116 -13.33 -24.41 5.01
C GLY A 116 -14.42 -23.36 5.28
N LYS A 117 -15.54 -23.81 5.79
CA LYS A 117 -16.67 -22.97 6.20
C LYS A 117 -16.82 -23.05 7.72
N PRO A 118 -16.65 -21.95 8.45
CA PRO A 118 -16.76 -21.98 9.91
C PRO A 118 -18.15 -22.36 10.39
N GLU A 119 -18.23 -23.18 11.45
CA GLU A 119 -19.49 -23.49 12.13
C GLU A 119 -20.21 -22.22 12.60
N GLY A 120 -19.45 -21.22 13.03
CA GLY A 120 -20.00 -19.94 13.45
C GLY A 120 -20.71 -19.17 12.34
N VAL A 121 -20.25 -19.27 11.07
CA VAL A 121 -20.94 -18.66 9.93
C VAL A 121 -22.24 -19.41 9.62
N THR A 122 -22.25 -20.74 9.77
CA THR A 122 -23.47 -21.54 9.61
C THR A 122 -24.52 -21.17 10.66
N SER A 123 -24.09 -20.78 11.84
CA SER A 123 -24.93 -20.32 12.96
C SER A 123 -25.31 -18.84 12.87
N GLY A 124 -25.02 -18.17 11.75
CA GLY A 124 -25.37 -16.76 11.51
C GLY A 124 -24.30 -15.74 11.84
N GLY A 125 -23.07 -16.16 12.15
CA GLY A 125 -21.92 -15.27 12.34
C GLY A 125 -21.31 -14.77 11.02
N ILE A 126 -20.50 -13.72 11.10
CA ILE A 126 -19.76 -13.15 9.97
C ILE A 126 -18.28 -13.42 10.18
N LEU A 127 -17.64 -14.08 9.19
CA LEU A 127 -16.20 -14.27 9.17
C LEU A 127 -15.51 -12.98 8.71
N SER A 128 -14.70 -12.39 9.57
CA SER A 128 -13.85 -11.24 9.28
C SER A 128 -12.39 -11.66 9.25
N GLN A 129 -11.71 -11.42 8.13
CA GLN A 129 -10.28 -11.65 8.00
C GLN A 129 -9.52 -10.36 8.30
N ASN A 130 -8.83 -10.31 9.45
CA ASN A 130 -8.10 -9.14 9.91
C ASN A 130 -6.75 -8.97 9.18
N ARG A 131 -6.10 -10.08 8.84
CA ARG A 131 -4.84 -10.06 8.09
C ARG A 131 -4.93 -11.02 6.91
N ARG A 132 -4.48 -10.52 5.76
CA ARG A 132 -4.45 -11.29 4.51
C ARG A 132 -3.08 -11.85 4.20
N ASP A 133 -2.04 -11.30 4.83
CA ASP A 133 -0.65 -11.69 4.61
C ASP A 133 0.02 -11.95 5.96
N ILE A 134 0.95 -12.91 5.97
CA ILE A 134 1.77 -13.26 7.13
C ILE A 134 3.24 -13.03 6.76
N GLU A 135 3.97 -12.34 7.64
CA GLU A 135 5.41 -12.18 7.53
C GLU A 135 6.11 -13.46 7.97
N VAL A 136 6.88 -14.04 7.06
CA VAL A 136 7.65 -15.25 7.32
C VAL A 136 9.11 -15.08 6.92
N TYR A 137 9.96 -15.84 7.58
CA TYR A 137 11.37 -15.98 7.24
C TYR A 137 11.57 -17.33 6.57
N VAL A 138 12.09 -17.31 5.37
CA VAL A 138 12.19 -18.50 4.52
C VAL A 138 13.35 -18.35 3.56
N LEU A 139 13.94 -19.49 3.15
CA LEU A 139 14.93 -19.49 2.08
C LEU A 139 14.25 -19.18 0.74
N PRO A 140 14.90 -18.42 -0.15
CA PRO A 140 14.33 -18.04 -1.45
C PRO A 140 13.81 -19.21 -2.28
N SER A 141 14.45 -20.37 -2.16
CA SER A 141 14.07 -21.59 -2.89
C SER A 141 12.83 -22.29 -2.32
N ALA A 142 12.42 -21.99 -1.07
CA ALA A 142 11.35 -22.67 -0.36
C ALA A 142 10.14 -21.74 -0.08
N ILE A 143 10.03 -20.62 -0.79
CA ILE A 143 8.94 -19.67 -0.59
C ILE A 143 7.61 -20.30 -1.06
N PRO A 144 6.60 -20.46 -0.19
CA PRO A 144 5.30 -20.98 -0.57
C PRO A 144 4.47 -19.95 -1.33
N GLU A 145 3.62 -20.40 -2.24
CA GLU A 145 2.71 -19.53 -2.98
C GLU A 145 1.61 -18.95 -2.08
N LYS A 146 1.12 -19.74 -1.15
CA LYS A 146 0.07 -19.39 -0.19
C LYS A 146 0.23 -20.17 1.10
N LEU A 147 -0.28 -19.62 2.18
CA LEU A 147 -0.46 -20.32 3.44
C LEU A 147 -1.94 -20.65 3.59
N GLU A 148 -2.25 -21.89 3.91
CA GLU A 148 -3.63 -22.33 4.11
C GLU A 148 -3.92 -22.46 5.60
N ALA A 149 -5.02 -21.87 6.04
CA ALA A 149 -5.50 -21.99 7.40
C ALA A 149 -6.93 -22.53 7.41
N ASP A 150 -7.14 -23.62 8.13
CA ASP A 150 -8.45 -24.22 8.30
C ASP A 150 -9.26 -23.44 9.35
N VAL A 151 -10.41 -22.95 8.93
CA VAL A 151 -11.35 -22.20 9.79
C VAL A 151 -12.62 -22.96 10.11
N SER A 152 -12.74 -24.22 9.67
CA SER A 152 -13.97 -25.00 9.80
C SER A 152 -14.45 -25.14 11.25
N HIS A 153 -13.52 -25.23 12.21
CA HIS A 153 -13.78 -25.42 13.62
C HIS A 153 -14.15 -24.15 14.40
N LEU A 154 -14.10 -22.97 13.74
CA LEU A 154 -14.35 -21.70 14.43
C LEU A 154 -15.85 -21.50 14.72
N LYS A 155 -16.15 -21.28 15.98
CA LYS A 155 -17.49 -20.91 16.49
C LYS A 155 -17.65 -19.40 16.54
N ILE A 156 -18.88 -18.96 16.83
CA ILE A 156 -19.18 -17.54 17.05
C ILE A 156 -18.32 -17.00 18.20
N ALA A 157 -17.79 -15.80 18.02
CA ALA A 157 -16.87 -15.09 18.92
C ALA A 157 -15.49 -15.78 19.11
N GLN A 158 -15.14 -16.74 18.26
CA GLN A 158 -13.79 -17.32 18.25
C GLN A 158 -12.89 -16.65 17.22
N SER A 159 -11.60 -16.61 17.54
CA SER A 159 -10.56 -16.05 16.69
C SER A 159 -9.49 -17.09 16.35
N LEU A 160 -9.00 -17.02 15.12
CA LEU A 160 -7.84 -17.78 14.67
C LEU A 160 -6.59 -16.94 14.89
N HIS A 161 -5.61 -17.51 15.57
CA HIS A 161 -4.34 -16.87 15.83
C HIS A 161 -3.23 -17.45 14.96
N ILE A 162 -2.12 -16.72 14.85
CA ILE A 162 -0.97 -17.14 14.04
C ILE A 162 -0.38 -18.49 14.50
N ARG A 163 -0.48 -18.81 15.78
CA ARG A 163 0.02 -20.08 16.36
C ARG A 163 -0.78 -21.30 15.95
N ASP A 164 -2.04 -21.09 15.56
CA ASP A 164 -2.96 -22.16 15.22
C ASP A 164 -2.82 -22.60 13.75
N VAL A 165 -2.04 -21.84 12.96
CA VAL A 165 -1.80 -22.11 11.55
C VAL A 165 -0.68 -23.13 11.40
N LYS A 166 -0.91 -24.14 10.57
CA LYS A 166 0.11 -25.12 10.19
C LYS A 166 1.00 -24.56 9.09
N PHE A 167 2.25 -24.34 9.42
CA PHE A 167 3.24 -23.87 8.45
C PHE A 167 3.92 -25.06 7.77
N PRO A 168 4.23 -24.96 6.45
CA PRO A 168 5.03 -25.98 5.76
C PRO A 168 6.46 -25.98 6.30
N SER A 169 7.16 -27.10 6.07
CA SER A 169 8.55 -27.25 6.49
C SER A 169 9.45 -26.18 5.83
N GLY A 170 10.33 -25.56 6.61
CA GLY A 170 11.24 -24.52 6.13
C GLY A 170 10.73 -23.08 6.29
N VAL A 171 9.46 -22.88 6.69
CA VAL A 171 8.91 -21.55 6.97
C VAL A 171 9.01 -21.26 8.46
N ARG A 172 9.64 -20.15 8.84
CA ARG A 172 9.78 -19.71 10.22
C ARG A 172 9.05 -18.41 10.42
N VAL A 173 8.20 -18.35 11.42
CA VAL A 173 7.54 -17.11 11.85
C VAL A 173 8.27 -16.59 13.07
N LYS A 174 8.94 -15.47 12.90
CA LYS A 174 9.69 -14.79 14.00
C LYS A 174 8.82 -13.75 14.70
N THR A 175 7.57 -14.07 14.94
CA THR A 175 6.66 -13.10 15.56
C THR A 175 6.57 -13.37 17.05
N HIS A 176 7.03 -12.43 17.84
CA HIS A 176 6.86 -12.43 19.30
C HIS A 176 5.40 -12.16 19.70
N VAL A 177 4.62 -11.57 18.82
CA VAL A 177 3.22 -11.19 19.06
C VAL A 177 2.29 -12.20 18.40
N ASN A 178 1.41 -12.78 19.20
CA ASN A 178 0.35 -13.68 18.71
C ASN A 178 -0.83 -12.82 18.23
N TYR A 179 -0.83 -12.41 16.96
CA TYR A 179 -1.93 -11.62 16.41
C TYR A 179 -3.01 -12.49 15.80
N THR A 180 -4.21 -11.93 15.81
CA THR A 180 -5.41 -12.56 15.25
C THR A 180 -5.43 -12.43 13.74
N LEU A 181 -5.66 -13.54 13.05
CA LEU A 181 -5.74 -13.63 11.60
C LEU A 181 -7.17 -13.47 11.11
N ALA A 182 -8.09 -14.18 11.73
CA ALA A 182 -9.50 -14.15 11.41
C ALA A 182 -10.35 -14.25 12.68
N VAL A 183 -11.55 -13.70 12.64
CA VAL A 183 -12.54 -13.74 13.75
C VAL A 183 -13.92 -13.99 13.16
N VAL A 184 -14.73 -14.77 13.88
CA VAL A 184 -16.16 -14.91 13.59
C VAL A 184 -16.94 -14.02 14.55
N ASN A 185 -17.47 -12.92 14.04
CA ASN A 185 -18.26 -11.98 14.80
C ASN A 185 -19.75 -12.32 14.75
N VAL A 186 -20.48 -11.95 15.81
CA VAL A 186 -21.94 -11.93 15.80
C VAL A 186 -22.38 -10.79 14.89
N PRO A 187 -23.33 -11.00 13.96
CA PRO A 187 -23.90 -9.88 13.24
C PRO A 187 -24.63 -8.98 14.23
N GLU A 188 -24.22 -7.73 14.30
CA GLU A 188 -25.00 -6.70 14.99
C GLU A 188 -26.29 -6.53 14.19
N LYS A 189 -27.42 -6.95 14.79
CA LYS A 189 -28.73 -6.60 14.24
C LYS A 189 -28.80 -5.08 14.33
N GLU A 190 -28.69 -4.40 13.21
CA GLU A 190 -29.17 -3.03 13.10
C GLU A 190 -30.65 -3.06 13.48
N GLU A 191 -30.96 -2.70 14.72
CA GLU A 191 -32.30 -2.27 15.04
C GLU A 191 -32.56 -1.05 14.17
N VAL A 192 -33.29 -1.28 13.09
CA VAL A 192 -33.89 -0.21 12.34
C VAL A 192 -34.80 0.50 13.34
N VAL A 193 -34.30 1.56 13.94
CA VAL A 193 -35.13 2.52 14.66
C VAL A 193 -36.06 3.07 13.61
N VAL A 194 -37.22 2.45 13.51
CA VAL A 194 -38.36 3.00 12.78
C VAL A 194 -38.70 4.27 13.54
N VAL A 195 -38.12 5.38 13.09
CA VAL A 195 -38.60 6.70 13.49
C VAL A 195 -40.03 6.76 13.01
N ALA A 196 -40.96 6.47 13.91
CA ALA A 196 -42.37 6.64 13.66
C ALA A 196 -42.55 8.09 13.24
N ALA A 197 -42.85 8.29 11.97
CA ALA A 197 -43.28 9.55 11.44
C ALA A 197 -44.48 10.05 12.28
N PRO A 198 -44.51 11.31 12.72
CA PRO A 198 -45.64 11.83 13.41
C PRO A 198 -46.82 11.85 12.43
N VAL A 199 -47.86 11.09 12.79
CA VAL A 199 -49.16 11.11 12.09
C VAL A 199 -49.70 12.52 12.16
N PRO A 200 -50.02 13.21 11.05
CA PRO A 200 -50.81 14.44 11.08
C PRO A 200 -52.27 14.05 11.12
N GLY A 201 -52.83 14.12 12.28
CA GLY A 201 -54.26 13.86 12.46
C GLY A 201 -54.84 14.64 13.60
N ALA A 202 -55.50 15.72 13.28
CA ALA A 202 -56.80 16.12 13.74
C ALA A 202 -57.02 17.64 13.49
N ALA A 203 -57.84 17.88 12.54
CA ALA A 203 -58.44 19.17 12.28
C ALA A 203 -59.29 19.60 13.43
N VAL A 204 -59.25 20.90 13.78
CA VAL A 204 -60.28 21.60 14.47
C VAL A 204 -60.53 22.92 13.72
N PRO A 205 -61.79 23.21 13.31
CA PRO A 205 -62.11 24.37 12.52
C PRO A 205 -62.44 25.59 13.37
N GLY A 206 -62.01 26.73 12.98
CA GLY A 206 -62.42 28.01 13.61
C GLY A 206 -61.78 29.20 12.91
N ALA A 207 -62.59 29.78 12.01
CA ALA A 207 -62.34 31.01 11.25
C ALA A 207 -62.36 32.26 12.14
N PRO A 208 -62.31 33.47 11.53
CA PRO A 208 -61.45 34.09 10.51
C PRO A 208 -60.92 35.47 11.01
N VAL A 209 -60.23 36.15 10.21
CA VAL A 209 -60.25 37.55 9.77
C VAL A 209 -58.86 38.12 9.51
N ALA A 210 -58.74 38.48 8.29
CA ALA A 210 -58.48 39.81 7.70
C ALA A 210 -57.12 40.48 7.98
N GLY A 211 -56.54 40.87 6.88
CA GLY A 211 -55.74 42.08 6.84
C GLY A 211 -54.43 41.92 6.03
N ALA A 212 -54.61 42.08 4.73
CA ALA A 212 -53.95 43.07 3.88
C ALA A 212 -52.46 43.11 3.80
N ALA A 213 -52.05 42.77 2.64
CA ALA A 213 -51.41 43.64 1.62
C ALA A 213 -49.91 43.85 1.71
N ALA A 214 -49.36 43.49 0.67
CA ALA A 214 -48.59 44.21 -0.36
C ALA A 214 -47.08 44.14 -0.32
N THR A 215 -46.62 43.66 -1.44
CA THR A 215 -45.63 44.20 -2.38
C THR A 215 -44.17 44.03 -2.06
N ALA A 216 -43.59 43.22 -2.88
CA ALA A 216 -42.78 43.59 -4.04
C ALA A 216 -41.32 43.92 -3.80
N ASP A 217 -40.59 43.24 -4.60
CA ASP A 217 -39.45 43.78 -5.36
C ASP A 217 -38.04 43.83 -4.75
N GLY A 218 -37.16 43.18 -5.44
CA GLY A 218 -36.04 43.84 -6.02
C GLY A 218 -34.65 43.40 -5.61
N LYS A 219 -34.03 42.63 -6.52
CA LYS A 219 -32.69 42.97 -7.03
C LYS A 219 -31.46 42.72 -6.20
N ALA A 220 -30.69 41.78 -6.72
CA ALA A 220 -29.22 41.80 -6.60
C ALA A 220 -28.62 43.10 -7.13
N PRO A 221 -27.44 43.55 -6.75
CA PRO A 221 -26.25 43.11 -7.46
C PRO A 221 -24.93 43.08 -6.67
N ALA A 222 -24.01 42.29 -7.21
CA ALA A 222 -22.57 42.44 -7.40
C ALA A 222 -21.82 43.65 -6.77
N GLY A 223 -20.60 43.36 -6.36
CA GLY A 223 -19.53 44.35 -6.16
C GLY A 223 -18.50 43.82 -5.19
N LYS A 224 -17.41 43.30 -5.62
CA LYS A 224 -16.16 43.89 -6.12
C LYS A 224 -15.21 44.32 -5.00
N ALA A 225 -14.05 43.67 -5.02
CA ALA A 225 -12.70 44.20 -4.86
C ALA A 225 -12.21 44.74 -3.52
N GLY A 226 -11.04 44.32 -3.14
CA GLY A 226 -10.18 44.97 -2.18
C GLY A 226 -9.02 44.14 -1.69
N ALA A 227 -7.95 44.02 -2.49
CA ALA A 227 -6.61 43.99 -1.93
C ALA A 227 -6.17 45.44 -1.71
N PRO A 228 -5.28 45.76 -0.75
CA PRO A 228 -3.87 45.90 -1.07
C PRO A 228 -2.92 45.48 0.09
N ALA A 229 -1.77 44.94 -0.28
CA ALA A 229 -0.45 45.57 -0.34
C ALA A 229 0.29 45.82 0.97
N ALA A 230 1.39 45.11 1.13
CA ALA A 230 2.78 45.53 1.28
C ALA A 230 3.21 46.31 2.53
N ALA A 231 4.25 45.79 3.14
CA ALA A 231 5.43 46.45 3.70
C ALA A 231 6.37 45.38 4.21
N ASP A 232 7.49 45.03 3.59
CA ASP A 232 8.78 45.75 3.50
C ASP A 232 9.47 45.96 4.86
N ALA A 233 10.57 45.22 5.06
CA ALA A 233 11.76 45.54 5.87
C ALA A 233 12.69 44.32 5.78
N LYS A 234 13.64 44.25 4.95
CA LYS A 234 15.00 44.80 4.75
C LYS A 234 15.84 44.90 6.06
N ALA A 235 16.93 44.24 6.00
CA ALA A 235 18.25 44.46 6.56
C ALA A 235 18.77 43.19 7.22
N ALA A 236 19.91 42.66 7.04
CA ALA A 236 21.19 43.00 6.50
C ALA A 236 22.14 41.95 7.05
N ALA A 237 22.93 41.38 6.21
CA ALA A 237 24.16 40.69 6.62
C ALA A 237 25.18 41.71 7.13
N PRO A 238 26.18 41.30 7.90
CA PRO A 238 27.51 41.47 7.34
C PRO A 238 28.45 40.28 7.53
N ALA A 239 29.36 40.31 6.63
CA ALA A 239 30.50 39.45 6.41
C ALA A 239 31.67 39.74 7.35
N ALA A 240 32.71 38.93 7.14
CA ALA A 240 34.11 39.05 7.53
C ALA A 240 34.49 38.50 8.91
N GLY A 241 35.48 37.71 9.05
CA GLY A 241 36.75 37.52 8.41
C GLY A 241 37.70 36.89 9.44
N GLY A 242 38.79 36.29 8.98
CA GLY A 242 39.93 36.00 9.85
C GLY A 242 40.36 34.53 9.82
N LYS A 243 41.10 34.07 8.88
CA LYS A 243 42.55 33.92 8.65
C LYS A 243 43.41 33.73 9.89
N LYS A 244 44.08 32.59 9.96
CA LYS A 244 45.49 32.30 10.20
C LYS A 244 45.62 30.90 10.80
N ASP A 245 46.32 30.06 10.03
CA ASP A 245 47.75 29.72 10.14
C ASP A 245 48.19 29.24 11.53
N ASP A 246 48.62 28.01 11.64
CA ASP A 246 50.02 27.60 11.81
C ASP A 246 50.06 26.14 12.28
N LYS A 247 50.66 25.22 11.51
CA LYS A 247 51.98 24.64 11.57
C LYS A 247 52.24 23.68 12.75
N LYS A 248 52.64 22.48 12.34
CA LYS A 248 53.72 21.66 12.95
C LYS A 248 53.33 20.71 14.12
N LYS A 249 53.26 19.43 13.89
CA LYS A 249 54.36 18.46 14.08
C LYS A 249 53.86 17.08 13.62
#